data_47a08eb068bf44217fc576cd7df552cc
#
_entry.id   47a08eb068bf44217fc576cd7df552cc
#
_cell.length_a   1.000
_cell.length_b   1.000
_cell.length_c   1.000
_cell.angle_alpha   90.00
_cell.angle_beta   90.00
_cell.angle_gamma   90.00
#
_symmetry.space_group_name_H-M   'P 1'
#
loop_
_entity.id
_entity.type
_entity.pdbx_description
1 polymer ?
#
loop_
_entity_poly.entity_id
_entity_poly.type
_entity_poly.pdbx_seq_one_letter_code
_entity_poly.pdbx_strand_id
1 'polypeptide(L)'
;EFTYQLLQGYDFLYQYEKYGVRLQLGGNDQWGNMTTGTELIHRTLGNDAECFCLTCPLITKADGKKFGKTESGNIWLDRNRTTPYAFYQFWLNVSDDDAEKYIKIFTDLDKETIDALVEEHKQDPGRRVLQKRLAEEVTVMVHSQEDLDMAIAASNILFGKATKENLAQLDEATLNDVFANVPHYDLDKNLLGGTAVDLFNQEGMQIFPSKSEMRKLVKGGGVSLNKEKLAAFDQVVTADDLIDGKYLLVQKGKKNYFLITVK
;
A
#
# COMPACT_ATOMS: atom_id res chain seq x y z
N GLU A 1 11.91 -22.02 -23.25
CA GLU A 1 10.44 -21.96 -23.61
C GLU A 1 9.95 -23.32 -24.07
N PHE A 2 10.59 -23.99 -25.05
CA PHE A 2 10.13 -25.28 -25.58
C PHE A 2 9.95 -26.36 -24.49
N THR A 3 10.92 -26.50 -23.58
CA THR A 3 10.82 -27.47 -22.47
C THR A 3 9.64 -27.17 -21.55
N TYR A 4 9.33 -25.91 -21.34
CA TYR A 4 8.22 -25.48 -20.51
C TYR A 4 6.86 -25.92 -21.06
N GLN A 5 6.66 -25.81 -22.39
CA GLN A 5 5.44 -26.29 -23.05
C GLN A 5 5.23 -27.79 -22.86
N LEU A 6 6.31 -28.59 -22.98
CA LEU A 6 6.25 -30.05 -22.80
C LEU A 6 5.90 -30.43 -21.36
N LEU A 7 6.52 -29.78 -20.39
CA LEU A 7 6.26 -30.06 -18.96
C LEU A 7 4.82 -29.72 -18.59
N GLN A 8 4.32 -28.54 -18.99
CA GLN A 8 2.93 -28.13 -18.73
C GLN A 8 1.92 -29.00 -19.49
N GLY A 9 2.23 -29.37 -20.72
CA GLY A 9 1.39 -30.30 -21.48
C GLY A 9 1.28 -31.68 -20.84
N TYR A 10 2.40 -32.22 -20.36
CA TYR A 10 2.39 -33.49 -19.62
C TYR A 10 1.67 -33.40 -18.28
N ASP A 11 1.83 -32.29 -17.56
CA ASP A 11 1.09 -32.06 -16.31
C ASP A 11 -0.42 -32.08 -16.54
N PHE A 12 -0.91 -31.44 -17.63
CA PHE A 12 -2.32 -31.48 -17.97
C PHE A 12 -2.82 -32.90 -18.31
N LEU A 13 -2.06 -33.69 -19.08
CA LEU A 13 -2.36 -35.10 -19.33
C LEU A 13 -2.44 -35.91 -18.03
N TYR A 14 -1.46 -35.74 -17.13
CA TYR A 14 -1.44 -36.41 -15.84
C TYR A 14 -2.66 -36.08 -14.98
N GLN A 15 -3.03 -34.78 -14.91
CA GLN A 15 -4.21 -34.34 -14.17
C GLN A 15 -5.50 -34.84 -14.79
N TYR A 16 -5.57 -34.91 -16.11
CA TYR A 16 -6.70 -35.50 -16.83
C TYR A 16 -6.91 -36.98 -16.46
N GLU A 17 -5.86 -37.79 -16.54
CA GLU A 17 -5.92 -39.22 -16.24
C GLU A 17 -6.17 -39.51 -14.74
N LYS A 18 -5.52 -38.77 -13.85
CA LYS A 18 -5.55 -39.06 -12.39
C LYS A 18 -6.72 -38.42 -11.66
N TYR A 19 -7.13 -37.24 -12.08
CA TYR A 19 -8.09 -36.43 -11.33
C TYR A 19 -9.33 -36.03 -12.15
N GLY A 20 -9.41 -36.44 -13.43
CA GLY A 20 -10.51 -36.08 -14.31
C GLY A 20 -10.58 -34.59 -14.65
N VAL A 21 -9.46 -33.87 -14.58
CA VAL A 21 -9.39 -32.46 -14.96
C VAL A 21 -9.53 -32.34 -16.46
N ARG A 22 -10.57 -31.65 -16.93
CA ARG A 22 -10.88 -31.48 -18.35
C ARG A 22 -10.65 -30.07 -18.88
N LEU A 23 -10.62 -29.07 -18.02
CA LEU A 23 -10.45 -27.67 -18.39
C LEU A 23 -9.16 -27.12 -17.79
N GLN A 24 -8.30 -26.56 -18.62
CA GLN A 24 -7.18 -25.72 -18.21
C GLN A 24 -7.50 -24.26 -18.48
N LEU A 25 -7.35 -23.40 -17.44
CA LEU A 25 -7.59 -21.96 -17.51
C LEU A 25 -6.28 -21.20 -17.28
N GLY A 26 -6.02 -20.17 -18.09
CA GLY A 26 -4.82 -19.32 -17.92
C GLY A 26 -4.93 -17.98 -18.62
N GLY A 27 -3.88 -17.18 -18.52
CA GLY A 27 -3.72 -15.98 -19.32
C GLY A 27 -3.50 -16.34 -20.80
N ASN A 28 -3.77 -15.40 -21.70
CA ASN A 28 -3.59 -15.63 -23.14
C ASN A 28 -2.12 -15.88 -23.55
N ASP A 29 -1.16 -15.52 -22.73
CA ASP A 29 0.27 -15.87 -22.88
C ASP A 29 0.54 -17.38 -22.68
N GLN A 30 -0.38 -18.11 -22.02
CA GLN A 30 -0.29 -19.54 -21.77
C GLN A 30 -0.90 -20.40 -22.89
N TRP A 31 -1.49 -19.81 -23.92
CA TRP A 31 -2.24 -20.51 -24.97
C TRP A 31 -1.42 -21.65 -25.60
N GLY A 32 -0.17 -21.38 -26.01
CA GLY A 32 0.72 -22.36 -26.60
C GLY A 32 1.03 -23.55 -25.70
N ASN A 33 1.24 -23.29 -24.41
CA ASN A 33 1.49 -24.34 -23.41
C ASN A 33 0.25 -25.22 -23.20
N MET A 34 -0.92 -24.59 -23.08
CA MET A 34 -2.20 -25.26 -22.82
C MET A 34 -2.64 -26.13 -24.01
N THR A 35 -2.52 -25.62 -25.23
CA THR A 35 -2.85 -26.37 -26.45
C THR A 35 -1.89 -27.54 -26.68
N THR A 36 -0.64 -27.46 -26.25
CA THR A 36 0.27 -28.62 -26.25
C THR A 36 -0.27 -29.74 -25.36
N GLY A 37 -0.90 -29.40 -24.23
CA GLY A 37 -1.56 -30.38 -23.36
C GLY A 37 -2.76 -31.04 -23.97
N THR A 38 -3.66 -30.28 -24.63
CA THR A 38 -4.82 -30.86 -25.32
C THR A 38 -4.40 -31.78 -26.46
N GLU A 39 -3.39 -31.36 -27.22
CA GLU A 39 -2.82 -32.19 -28.29
C GLU A 39 -2.22 -33.51 -27.75
N LEU A 40 -1.50 -33.43 -26.65
CA LEU A 40 -0.92 -34.62 -26.00
C LEU A 40 -2.00 -35.57 -25.50
N ILE A 41 -3.07 -35.07 -24.88
CA ILE A 41 -4.23 -35.87 -24.45
C ILE A 41 -4.86 -36.58 -25.63
N HIS A 42 -5.16 -35.90 -26.72
CA HIS A 42 -5.76 -36.50 -27.92
C HIS A 42 -4.86 -37.56 -28.56
N ARG A 43 -3.54 -37.34 -28.61
CA ARG A 43 -2.59 -38.33 -29.15
C ARG A 43 -2.46 -39.58 -28.26
N THR A 44 -2.62 -39.40 -26.96
CA THR A 44 -2.42 -40.51 -25.99
C THR A 44 -3.70 -41.29 -25.76
N LEU A 45 -4.86 -40.62 -25.67
CA LEU A 45 -6.14 -41.21 -25.28
C LEU A 45 -7.16 -41.28 -26.40
N GLY A 46 -6.87 -40.71 -27.56
CA GLY A 46 -7.77 -40.64 -28.69
C GLY A 46 -8.52 -39.33 -28.82
N ASN A 47 -9.04 -39.07 -30.04
CA ASN A 47 -9.72 -37.81 -30.37
C ASN A 47 -11.06 -37.60 -29.63
N ASP A 48 -11.61 -38.67 -29.04
CA ASP A 48 -12.84 -38.60 -28.25
C ASP A 48 -12.61 -38.10 -26.80
N ALA A 49 -11.36 -37.92 -26.41
CA ALA A 49 -11.03 -37.38 -25.10
C ALA A 49 -11.42 -35.89 -25.01
N GLU A 50 -12.42 -35.57 -24.20
CA GLU A 50 -12.93 -34.22 -24.03
C GLU A 50 -12.00 -33.40 -23.12
N CYS A 51 -11.20 -32.52 -23.68
CA CYS A 51 -10.37 -31.58 -22.96
C CYS A 51 -10.40 -30.16 -23.58
N PHE A 52 -10.35 -29.15 -22.74
CA PHE A 52 -10.62 -27.75 -23.15
C PHE A 52 -9.56 -26.83 -22.59
N CYS A 53 -9.30 -25.75 -23.31
CA CYS A 53 -8.48 -24.61 -22.87
C CYS A 53 -9.32 -23.33 -22.91
N LEU A 54 -9.24 -22.54 -21.88
CA LEU A 54 -9.86 -21.23 -21.81
C LEU A 54 -8.83 -20.21 -21.37
N THR A 55 -8.70 -19.10 -22.10
CA THR A 55 -7.80 -18.01 -21.75
C THR A 55 -8.56 -16.73 -21.47
N CYS A 56 -8.00 -15.91 -20.56
CA CYS A 56 -8.42 -14.54 -20.32
C CYS A 56 -7.31 -13.56 -20.74
N PRO A 57 -7.67 -12.33 -21.10
CA PRO A 57 -6.71 -11.27 -21.39
C PRO A 57 -5.80 -11.01 -20.19
N LEU A 58 -4.54 -10.68 -20.44
CA LEU A 58 -3.62 -10.25 -19.40
C LEU A 58 -4.06 -8.92 -18.77
N ILE A 59 -3.91 -8.83 -17.47
CA ILE A 59 -4.15 -7.57 -16.75
C ILE A 59 -2.95 -6.65 -17.00
N THR A 60 -3.22 -5.53 -17.65
CA THR A 60 -2.23 -4.48 -17.93
C THR A 60 -2.70 -3.16 -17.34
N LYS A 61 -1.75 -2.26 -17.05
CA LYS A 61 -2.04 -0.86 -16.76
C LYS A 61 -2.54 -0.14 -18.01
N ALA A 62 -3.18 1.02 -17.83
CA ALA A 62 -3.63 1.87 -18.95
C ALA A 62 -2.48 2.30 -19.88
N ASP A 63 -1.25 2.43 -19.34
CA ASP A 63 -0.03 2.73 -20.10
C ASP A 63 0.56 1.49 -20.85
N GLY A 64 -0.11 0.35 -20.82
CA GLY A 64 0.31 -0.91 -21.44
C GLY A 64 1.36 -1.70 -20.67
N LYS A 65 1.86 -1.22 -19.55
CA LYS A 65 2.82 -1.94 -18.72
C LYS A 65 2.16 -3.08 -17.95
N LYS A 66 2.98 -4.05 -17.53
CA LYS A 66 2.52 -5.17 -16.70
C LYS A 66 2.00 -4.66 -15.35
N PHE A 67 0.83 -5.17 -14.96
CA PHE A 67 0.26 -4.93 -13.63
C PHE A 67 1.13 -5.54 -12.51
N GLY A 68 1.09 -4.95 -11.31
CA GLY A 68 1.77 -5.47 -10.12
C GLY A 68 3.26 -5.12 -9.98
N LYS A 69 3.85 -4.42 -10.98
CA LYS A 69 5.22 -3.90 -10.87
C LYS A 69 5.20 -2.39 -10.65
N THR A 70 5.86 -1.93 -9.59
CA THR A 70 6.10 -0.51 -9.31
C THR A 70 7.57 -0.18 -9.48
N GLU A 71 7.92 1.10 -9.45
CA GLU A 71 9.34 1.54 -9.45
C GLU A 71 10.09 1.03 -8.20
N SER A 72 9.39 0.84 -7.08
CA SER A 72 9.89 0.31 -5.82
C SER A 72 9.81 -1.22 -5.71
N GLY A 73 9.35 -1.94 -6.74
CA GLY A 73 9.24 -3.41 -6.76
C GLY A 73 7.81 -3.94 -6.91
N ASN A 74 7.58 -5.17 -6.47
CA ASN A 74 6.27 -5.81 -6.52
C ASN A 74 5.42 -5.43 -5.30
N ILE A 75 4.10 -5.36 -5.49
CA ILE A 75 3.13 -5.32 -4.39
C ILE A 75 2.79 -6.76 -4.02
N TRP A 76 3.08 -7.11 -2.78
CA TRP A 76 2.89 -8.46 -2.25
C TRP A 76 1.59 -8.56 -1.45
N LEU A 77 0.96 -9.73 -1.46
CA LEU A 77 -0.20 -10.03 -0.60
C LEU A 77 0.24 -10.31 0.84
N ASP A 78 1.49 -10.75 1.04
CA ASP A 78 2.07 -10.98 2.36
C ASP A 78 2.34 -9.64 3.06
N ARG A 79 1.70 -9.43 4.21
CA ARG A 79 1.81 -8.21 5.02
C ARG A 79 3.23 -7.92 5.55
N ASN A 80 4.09 -8.93 5.62
CA ASN A 80 5.49 -8.75 6.02
C ASN A 80 6.38 -8.24 4.87
N ARG A 81 5.87 -8.27 3.64
CA ARG A 81 6.57 -7.80 2.44
C ARG A 81 6.01 -6.50 1.88
N THR A 82 4.69 -6.32 2.00
CA THR A 82 3.97 -5.08 1.69
C THR A 82 2.97 -4.87 2.80
N THR A 83 3.14 -3.83 3.61
CA THR A 83 2.22 -3.57 4.71
C THR A 83 0.81 -3.27 4.19
N PRO A 84 -0.25 -3.51 4.98
CA PRO A 84 -1.62 -3.16 4.61
C PRO A 84 -1.77 -1.69 4.20
N TYR A 85 -1.03 -0.77 4.84
CA TYR A 85 -1.00 0.64 4.46
C TYR A 85 -0.42 0.86 3.06
N ALA A 86 0.77 0.30 2.76
CA ALA A 86 1.39 0.42 1.44
C ALA A 86 0.54 -0.26 0.36
N PHE A 87 -0.11 -1.38 0.69
CA PHE A 87 -1.05 -2.07 -0.17
C PHE A 87 -2.28 -1.21 -0.49
N TYR A 88 -2.92 -0.63 0.53
CA TYR A 88 -4.03 0.31 0.37
C TYR A 88 -3.64 1.53 -0.48
N GLN A 89 -2.48 2.14 -0.22
CA GLN A 89 -1.97 3.28 -0.98
C GLN A 89 -1.72 2.94 -2.46
N PHE A 90 -1.25 1.74 -2.76
CA PHE A 90 -1.08 1.30 -4.15
C PHE A 90 -2.40 1.37 -4.92
N TRP A 91 -3.48 0.80 -4.39
CA TRP A 91 -4.79 0.81 -5.01
C TRP A 91 -5.42 2.19 -5.04
N LEU A 92 -5.24 2.95 -3.98
CA LEU A 92 -5.71 4.33 -3.91
C LEU A 92 -5.07 5.22 -4.97
N ASN A 93 -3.85 4.93 -5.42
CA ASN A 93 -3.08 5.75 -6.35
C ASN A 93 -3.11 5.28 -7.81
N VAL A 94 -3.94 4.30 -8.17
CA VAL A 94 -4.12 3.93 -9.58
C VAL A 94 -4.77 5.05 -10.38
N SER A 95 -4.54 5.06 -11.71
CA SER A 95 -5.16 6.03 -12.61
C SER A 95 -6.69 5.86 -12.67
N ASP A 96 -7.40 6.85 -13.17
CA ASP A 96 -8.86 6.77 -13.31
C ASP A 96 -9.27 5.65 -14.27
N ASP A 97 -8.57 5.52 -15.40
CA ASP A 97 -8.80 4.45 -16.39
C ASP A 97 -8.53 3.06 -15.78
N ASP A 98 -7.46 2.92 -15.00
CA ASP A 98 -7.15 1.67 -14.31
C ASP A 98 -8.18 1.34 -13.23
N ALA A 99 -8.63 2.33 -12.47
CA ALA A 99 -9.61 2.13 -11.42
C ALA A 99 -10.95 1.60 -11.97
N GLU A 100 -11.43 2.14 -13.11
CA GLU A 100 -12.66 1.65 -13.76
C GLU A 100 -12.52 0.19 -14.25
N LYS A 101 -11.33 -0.18 -14.72
CA LYS A 101 -11.03 -1.55 -15.14
C LYS A 101 -10.89 -2.49 -13.94
N TYR A 102 -10.14 -2.06 -12.94
CA TYR A 102 -9.74 -2.93 -11.83
C TYR A 102 -10.88 -3.19 -10.84
N ILE A 103 -11.80 -2.24 -10.63
CA ILE A 103 -12.96 -2.48 -9.77
C ILE A 103 -13.83 -3.63 -10.27
N LYS A 104 -13.90 -3.81 -11.60
CA LYS A 104 -14.63 -4.90 -12.25
C LYS A 104 -13.93 -6.26 -12.13
N ILE A 105 -12.60 -6.27 -11.92
CA ILE A 105 -11.76 -7.47 -11.91
C ILE A 105 -11.45 -7.95 -10.51
N PHE A 106 -11.21 -7.02 -9.59
CA PHE A 106 -10.66 -7.30 -8.27
C PHE A 106 -11.65 -7.15 -7.12
N THR A 107 -12.93 -6.88 -7.40
CA THR A 107 -13.96 -6.78 -6.35
C THR A 107 -15.14 -7.70 -6.66
N ASP A 108 -15.85 -8.11 -5.61
CA ASP A 108 -17.09 -8.88 -5.71
C ASP A 108 -18.35 -7.99 -5.73
N LEU A 109 -18.18 -6.70 -6.03
CA LEU A 109 -19.28 -5.75 -6.16
C LEU A 109 -20.19 -6.12 -7.34
N ASP A 110 -21.47 -5.99 -7.16
CA ASP A 110 -22.43 -6.17 -8.26
C ASP A 110 -22.31 -5.07 -9.32
N LYS A 111 -22.83 -5.39 -10.52
CA LYS A 111 -22.73 -4.50 -11.67
C LYS A 111 -23.40 -3.13 -11.42
N GLU A 112 -24.51 -3.10 -10.71
CA GLU A 112 -25.29 -1.89 -10.45
C GLU A 112 -24.49 -0.94 -9.54
N THR A 113 -23.86 -1.47 -8.51
CA THR A 113 -22.98 -0.73 -7.61
C THR A 113 -21.76 -0.18 -8.37
N ILE A 114 -21.13 -0.99 -9.22
CA ILE A 114 -19.96 -0.57 -10.02
C ILE A 114 -20.37 0.55 -11.00
N ASP A 115 -21.47 0.39 -11.72
CA ASP A 115 -21.94 1.39 -12.68
C ASP A 115 -22.27 2.72 -11.98
N ALA A 116 -22.87 2.70 -10.80
CA ALA A 116 -23.15 3.90 -10.00
C ALA A 116 -21.86 4.61 -9.55
N LEU A 117 -20.86 3.85 -9.06
CA LEU A 117 -19.55 4.40 -8.67
C LEU A 117 -18.80 5.03 -9.84
N VAL A 118 -18.85 4.39 -11.01
CA VAL A 118 -18.23 4.92 -12.25
C VAL A 118 -18.88 6.24 -12.66
N GLU A 119 -20.21 6.33 -12.61
CA GLU A 119 -20.91 7.58 -12.94
C GLU A 119 -20.66 8.69 -11.92
N GLU A 120 -20.61 8.38 -10.61
CA GLU A 120 -20.24 9.35 -9.59
C GLU A 120 -18.81 9.85 -9.81
N HIS A 121 -17.87 8.93 -10.10
CA HIS A 121 -16.47 9.28 -10.35
C HIS A 121 -16.29 10.21 -11.56
N LYS A 122 -17.02 9.97 -12.65
CA LYS A 122 -16.99 10.81 -13.87
C LYS A 122 -17.44 12.24 -13.60
N GLN A 123 -18.37 12.46 -12.65
CA GLN A 123 -18.84 13.80 -12.29
C GLN A 123 -17.76 14.63 -11.58
N ASP A 124 -16.96 14.02 -10.72
CA ASP A 124 -15.87 14.67 -10.00
C ASP A 124 -14.70 13.69 -9.73
N PRO A 125 -13.82 13.46 -10.73
CA PRO A 125 -12.68 12.55 -10.58
C PRO A 125 -11.73 12.95 -9.43
N GLY A 126 -11.69 14.25 -9.08
CA GLY A 126 -10.86 14.77 -7.99
C GLY A 126 -11.21 14.18 -6.62
N ARG A 127 -12.44 13.76 -6.40
CA ARG A 127 -12.87 13.07 -5.17
C ARG A 127 -12.32 11.65 -5.04
N ARG A 128 -11.90 11.04 -6.16
CA ARG A 128 -11.31 9.69 -6.24
C ARG A 128 -12.20 8.61 -5.59
N VAL A 129 -13.51 8.70 -5.76
CA VAL A 129 -14.47 7.78 -5.13
C VAL A 129 -14.26 6.34 -5.59
N LEU A 130 -13.93 6.16 -6.87
CA LEU A 130 -13.71 4.86 -7.48
C LEU A 130 -12.45 4.18 -6.93
N GLN A 131 -11.32 4.92 -6.85
CA GLN A 131 -10.06 4.41 -6.27
C GLN A 131 -10.20 4.10 -4.78
N LYS A 132 -10.92 4.95 -4.04
CA LYS A 132 -11.19 4.70 -2.61
C LYS A 132 -11.93 3.40 -2.42
N ARG A 133 -13.06 3.23 -3.11
CA ARG A 133 -13.84 2.00 -3.00
C ARG A 133 -13.05 0.76 -3.43
N LEU A 134 -12.31 0.84 -4.54
CA LEU A 134 -11.42 -0.24 -4.98
C LEU A 134 -10.38 -0.60 -3.91
N ALA A 135 -9.70 0.40 -3.35
CA ALA A 135 -8.68 0.19 -2.32
C ALA A 135 -9.27 -0.41 -1.03
N GLU A 136 -10.46 0.03 -0.62
CA GLU A 136 -11.18 -0.51 0.53
C GLU A 136 -11.53 -1.99 0.34
N GLU A 137 -12.21 -2.33 -0.76
CA GLU A 137 -12.64 -3.70 -1.05
C GLU A 137 -11.45 -4.67 -1.12
N VAL A 138 -10.40 -4.31 -1.89
CA VAL A 138 -9.26 -5.19 -2.08
C VAL A 138 -8.41 -5.32 -0.82
N THR A 139 -8.30 -4.26 -0.01
CA THR A 139 -7.58 -4.32 1.27
C THR A 139 -8.31 -5.22 2.27
N VAL A 140 -9.63 -5.13 2.40
CA VAL A 140 -10.41 -6.03 3.27
C VAL A 140 -10.31 -7.46 2.79
N MET A 141 -10.41 -7.71 1.49
CA MET A 141 -10.33 -9.06 0.90
C MET A 141 -9.00 -9.75 1.18
N VAL A 142 -7.88 -9.03 1.09
CA VAL A 142 -6.52 -9.59 1.21
C VAL A 142 -6.02 -9.60 2.64
N HIS A 143 -6.38 -8.61 3.43
CA HIS A 143 -5.93 -8.43 4.81
C HIS A 143 -7.12 -8.54 5.78
N SER A 144 -7.58 -7.41 6.34
CA SER A 144 -8.73 -7.39 7.25
C SER A 144 -9.39 -6.01 7.27
N GLN A 145 -10.58 -5.92 7.90
CA GLN A 145 -11.23 -4.64 8.17
C GLN A 145 -10.39 -3.78 9.12
N GLU A 146 -9.76 -4.38 10.12
CA GLU A 146 -8.89 -3.66 11.07
C GLU A 146 -7.68 -3.05 10.37
N ASP A 147 -7.06 -3.78 9.44
CA ASP A 147 -5.95 -3.30 8.63
C ASP A 147 -6.37 -2.15 7.71
N LEU A 148 -7.57 -2.21 7.14
CA LEU A 148 -8.14 -1.11 6.36
C LEU A 148 -8.34 0.14 7.23
N ASP A 149 -8.95 -0.01 8.40
CA ASP A 149 -9.21 1.10 9.31
C ASP A 149 -7.91 1.79 9.73
N MET A 150 -6.86 1.00 10.02
CA MET A 150 -5.51 1.52 10.28
C MET A 150 -4.91 2.24 9.06
N ALA A 151 -5.05 1.69 7.85
CA ALA A 151 -4.53 2.30 6.63
C ALA A 151 -5.22 3.64 6.31
N ILE A 152 -6.53 3.73 6.53
CA ILE A 152 -7.30 4.97 6.38
C ILE A 152 -6.87 5.99 7.44
N ALA A 153 -6.74 5.59 8.71
CA ALA A 153 -6.27 6.45 9.78
C ALA A 153 -4.86 7.00 9.46
N ALA A 154 -3.95 6.14 9.01
CA ALA A 154 -2.61 6.50 8.59
C ALA A 154 -2.60 7.51 7.43
N SER A 155 -3.45 7.30 6.41
CA SER A 155 -3.60 8.24 5.30
C SER A 155 -4.08 9.61 5.76
N ASN A 156 -5.03 9.64 6.70
CA ASN A 156 -5.55 10.87 7.28
C ASN A 156 -4.48 11.62 8.11
N ILE A 157 -3.52 10.90 8.69
CA ILE A 157 -2.41 11.49 9.43
C ILE A 157 -1.52 12.34 8.52
N LEU A 158 -1.19 11.84 7.35
CA LEU A 158 -0.35 12.59 6.39
C LEU A 158 -1.09 13.76 5.74
N PHE A 159 -2.34 13.55 5.35
CA PHE A 159 -3.08 14.45 4.46
C PHE A 159 -4.21 15.21 5.15
N GLY A 160 -4.56 14.86 6.39
CA GLY A 160 -5.71 15.39 7.11
C GLY A 160 -5.39 16.10 8.44
N LYS A 161 -6.42 16.31 9.23
CA LYS A 161 -6.38 16.86 10.60
C LYS A 161 -6.25 15.73 11.62
N ALA A 162 -5.20 14.94 11.54
CA ALA A 162 -4.96 13.88 12.51
C ALA A 162 -4.53 14.45 13.86
N THR A 163 -4.92 13.77 14.93
CA THR A 163 -4.56 14.09 16.32
C THR A 163 -3.47 13.14 16.84
N LYS A 164 -2.94 13.43 18.04
CA LYS A 164 -1.97 12.57 18.74
C LYS A 164 -2.55 11.15 18.96
N GLU A 165 -3.84 11.07 19.27
CA GLU A 165 -4.54 9.80 19.51
C GLU A 165 -4.57 8.92 18.24
N ASN A 166 -4.72 9.53 17.06
CA ASN A 166 -4.68 8.79 15.80
C ASN A 166 -3.28 8.21 15.53
N LEU A 167 -2.21 8.95 15.89
CA LEU A 167 -0.84 8.45 15.78
C LEU A 167 -0.58 7.27 16.72
N ALA A 168 -1.11 7.31 17.93
CA ALA A 168 -0.94 6.27 18.94
C ALA A 168 -1.65 4.94 18.60
N GLN A 169 -2.57 4.95 17.63
CA GLN A 169 -3.28 3.76 17.15
C GLN A 169 -2.50 3.00 16.05
N LEU A 170 -1.45 3.61 15.48
CA LEU A 170 -0.65 2.96 14.44
C LEU A 170 0.33 1.99 15.07
N ASP A 171 0.44 0.80 14.48
CA ASP A 171 1.54 -0.11 14.78
C ASP A 171 2.87 0.43 14.21
N GLU A 172 3.99 -0.10 14.71
CA GLU A 172 5.35 0.31 14.33
C GLU A 172 5.58 0.16 12.82
N ALA A 173 5.07 -0.90 12.19
CA ALA A 173 5.25 -1.17 10.77
C ALA A 173 4.52 -0.10 9.92
N THR A 174 3.26 0.18 10.24
CA THR A 174 2.47 1.21 9.58
C THR A 174 3.06 2.62 9.79
N LEU A 175 3.52 2.94 11.00
CA LEU A 175 4.15 4.21 11.30
C LEU A 175 5.43 4.42 10.49
N ASN A 176 6.29 3.41 10.40
CA ASN A 176 7.50 3.47 9.59
C ASN A 176 7.21 3.60 8.09
N ASP A 177 6.18 2.94 7.58
CA ASP A 177 5.79 3.06 6.17
C ASP A 177 5.20 4.43 5.84
N VAL A 178 4.31 4.94 6.71
CA VAL A 178 3.74 6.29 6.56
C VAL A 178 4.82 7.35 6.46
N PHE A 179 5.86 7.20 7.27
CA PHE A 179 6.97 8.15 7.35
C PHE A 179 8.25 7.67 6.64
N ALA A 180 8.21 6.61 5.82
CA ALA A 180 9.38 6.07 5.13
C ALA A 180 10.17 7.10 4.29
N ASN A 181 9.47 8.08 3.74
CA ASN A 181 10.06 9.11 2.88
C ASN A 181 10.39 10.43 3.60
N VAL A 182 10.29 10.47 4.94
CA VAL A 182 10.71 11.65 5.70
C VAL A 182 12.09 11.41 6.33
N PRO A 183 12.85 12.47 6.67
CA PRO A 183 14.11 12.30 7.39
C PRO A 183 13.90 11.65 8.76
N HIS A 184 14.73 10.65 9.08
CA HIS A 184 14.75 9.93 10.34
C HIS A 184 15.96 10.35 11.18
N TYR A 185 15.75 10.50 12.48
CA TYR A 185 16.80 10.82 13.43
C TYR A 185 16.70 9.92 14.65
N ASP A 186 17.84 9.70 15.32
CA ASP A 186 17.92 9.00 16.60
C ASP A 186 18.10 10.00 17.75
N LEU A 187 17.43 9.77 18.86
CA LEU A 187 17.55 10.55 20.10
C LEU A 187 17.88 9.61 21.26
N ASP A 188 18.93 9.93 22.02
CA ASP A 188 19.23 9.21 23.25
C ASP A 188 18.11 9.43 24.28
N LYS A 189 17.57 8.34 24.82
CA LYS A 189 16.51 8.36 25.85
C LYS A 189 16.87 9.18 27.08
N ASN A 190 18.14 9.24 27.44
CA ASN A 190 18.62 10.00 28.56
C ASN A 190 18.44 11.53 28.41
N LEU A 191 18.19 11.98 27.17
CA LEU A 191 17.96 13.39 26.86
C LEU A 191 16.49 13.81 27.00
N LEU A 192 15.58 12.86 27.19
CA LEU A 192 14.19 13.16 27.54
C LEU A 192 14.14 13.95 28.84
N GLY A 193 13.25 14.92 28.91
CA GLY A 193 13.21 15.94 29.96
C GLY A 193 13.91 17.24 29.56
N GLY A 194 14.59 17.27 28.41
CA GLY A 194 15.14 18.47 27.81
C GLY A 194 14.08 19.33 27.12
N THR A 195 14.45 20.57 26.79
CA THR A 195 13.56 21.47 26.07
C THR A 195 13.48 21.10 24.57
N ALA A 196 12.32 21.30 23.94
CA ALA A 196 12.14 21.03 22.53
C ALA A 196 13.19 21.72 21.65
N VAL A 197 13.57 22.97 21.97
CA VAL A 197 14.58 23.70 21.22
C VAL A 197 15.97 23.08 21.34
N ASP A 198 16.31 22.46 22.46
CA ASP A 198 17.59 21.81 22.65
C ASP A 198 17.60 20.42 22.00
N LEU A 199 16.53 19.66 22.16
CA LEU A 199 16.41 18.32 21.61
C LEU A 199 16.42 18.30 20.08
N PHE A 200 15.66 19.19 19.42
CA PHE A 200 15.51 19.18 17.97
C PHE A 200 16.59 19.98 17.21
N ASN A 201 17.58 20.52 17.93
CA ASN A 201 18.74 21.19 17.37
C ASN A 201 20.07 20.57 17.83
N GLN A 202 20.07 19.28 18.20
CA GLN A 202 21.29 18.57 18.54
C GLN A 202 22.21 18.37 17.34
N GLU A 203 23.46 18.11 17.62
CA GLU A 203 24.44 17.75 16.60
C GLU A 203 23.97 16.47 15.86
N GLY A 204 23.98 16.53 14.52
CA GLY A 204 23.43 15.46 13.66
C GLY A 204 21.93 15.55 13.37
N MET A 205 21.16 16.39 14.06
CA MET A 205 19.74 16.57 13.85
C MET A 205 19.47 17.88 13.06
N GLN A 206 19.31 17.79 11.75
CA GLN A 206 19.16 18.97 10.85
C GLN A 206 17.69 19.34 10.60
N ILE A 207 16.85 19.33 11.64
CA ILE A 207 15.43 19.69 11.51
C ILE A 207 15.31 21.22 11.33
N PHE A 208 16.05 21.97 12.11
CA PHE A 208 16.08 23.42 12.04
C PHE A 208 17.51 23.93 11.79
N PRO A 209 17.70 24.96 10.93
CA PRO A 209 19.02 25.54 10.69
C PRO A 209 19.68 26.15 11.93
N SER A 210 18.88 26.59 12.92
CA SER A 210 19.34 27.13 14.19
C SER A 210 18.25 27.17 15.26
N LYS A 211 18.65 27.19 16.53
CA LYS A 211 17.73 27.41 17.66
C LYS A 211 16.93 28.71 17.53
N SER A 212 17.54 29.76 16.95
CA SER A 212 16.87 31.07 16.73
C SER A 212 15.75 30.94 15.69
N GLU A 213 15.96 30.19 14.62
CA GLU A 213 14.95 29.96 13.59
C GLU A 213 13.80 29.11 14.13
N MET A 214 14.10 28.04 14.89
CA MET A 214 13.06 27.26 15.54
C MET A 214 12.20 28.13 16.46
N ARG A 215 12.81 28.97 17.30
CA ARG A 215 12.08 29.91 18.19
C ARG A 215 11.12 30.82 17.43
N LYS A 216 11.55 31.36 16.28
CA LYS A 216 10.70 32.19 15.42
C LYS A 216 9.52 31.38 14.85
N LEU A 217 9.78 30.17 14.39
CA LEU A 217 8.74 29.29 13.84
C LEU A 217 7.73 28.86 14.91
N VAL A 218 8.17 28.51 16.11
CA VAL A 218 7.27 28.16 17.22
C VAL A 218 6.37 29.36 17.59
N LYS A 219 6.92 30.56 17.70
CA LYS A 219 6.12 31.78 17.95
C LYS A 219 5.07 32.03 16.85
N GLY A 220 5.37 31.66 15.63
CA GLY A 220 4.44 31.74 14.49
C GLY A 220 3.49 30.53 14.36
N GLY A 221 3.51 29.58 15.32
CA GLY A 221 2.69 28.36 15.26
C GLY A 221 3.07 27.42 14.12
N GLY A 222 4.33 27.51 13.66
CA GLY A 222 4.85 26.73 12.52
C GLY A 222 5.55 25.43 12.92
N VAL A 223 5.54 25.03 14.18
CA VAL A 223 6.14 23.76 14.66
C VAL A 223 5.10 22.99 15.46
N SER A 224 4.98 21.71 15.17
CA SER A 224 4.14 20.79 15.95
C SER A 224 4.96 19.57 16.38
N LEU A 225 4.64 19.04 17.54
CA LEU A 225 5.10 17.75 18.05
C LEU A 225 3.89 16.81 18.09
N ASN A 226 3.99 15.65 17.47
CA ASN A 226 2.90 14.65 17.42
C ASN A 226 1.55 15.25 16.98
N LYS A 227 1.58 16.13 15.95
CA LYS A 227 0.42 16.87 15.42
C LYS A 227 -0.12 18.00 16.31
N GLU A 228 0.33 18.13 17.55
CA GLU A 228 -0.03 19.24 18.42
C GLU A 228 0.97 20.39 18.26
N LYS A 229 0.47 21.63 18.19
CA LYS A 229 1.36 22.80 18.09
C LYS A 229 2.16 22.96 19.38
N LEU A 230 3.48 23.13 19.24
CA LEU A 230 4.31 23.49 20.37
C LEU A 230 3.87 24.85 20.94
N ALA A 231 3.47 24.86 22.19
CA ALA A 231 3.03 26.07 22.88
C ALA A 231 4.20 27.06 23.11
N ALA A 232 5.39 26.52 23.41
CA ALA A 232 6.60 27.30 23.63
C ALA A 232 7.83 26.52 23.12
N PHE A 233 8.89 27.25 22.78
CA PHE A 233 10.14 26.64 22.29
C PHE A 233 10.93 25.92 23.40
N ASP A 234 10.68 26.29 24.63
CA ASP A 234 11.24 25.71 25.85
C ASP A 234 10.30 24.68 26.51
N GLN A 235 9.24 24.26 25.81
CA GLN A 235 8.40 23.15 26.23
C GLN A 235 9.27 21.90 26.47
N VAL A 236 9.11 21.28 27.64
CA VAL A 236 9.83 20.06 28.00
C VAL A 236 9.19 18.87 27.25
N VAL A 237 10.03 18.04 26.65
CA VAL A 237 9.61 16.80 25.98
C VAL A 237 9.92 15.63 26.89
N THR A 238 8.91 14.86 27.24
CA THR A 238 9.00 13.77 28.22
C THR A 238 8.68 12.41 27.56
N ALA A 239 8.78 11.34 28.35
CA ALA A 239 8.37 10.01 27.89
C ALA A 239 6.87 9.92 27.55
N ASP A 240 6.02 10.77 28.13
CA ASP A 240 4.58 10.82 27.86
C ASP A 240 4.26 11.40 26.47
N ASP A 241 5.23 12.06 25.85
CA ASP A 241 5.10 12.55 24.48
C ASP A 241 5.43 11.49 23.45
N LEU A 242 5.99 10.34 23.82
CA LEU A 242 6.35 9.29 22.88
C LEU A 242 5.12 8.62 22.27
N ILE A 243 5.14 8.43 20.97
CA ILE A 243 4.24 7.55 20.25
C ILE A 243 4.78 6.14 20.42
N ASP A 244 3.94 5.19 20.84
CA ASP A 244 4.32 3.79 21.12
C ASP A 244 5.59 3.67 22.00
N GLY A 245 5.78 4.61 22.95
CA GLY A 245 6.93 4.64 23.86
C GLY A 245 8.30 4.82 23.18
N LYS A 246 8.35 5.12 21.88
CA LYS A 246 9.57 5.05 21.06
C LYS A 246 9.75 6.21 20.08
N TYR A 247 8.68 6.80 19.57
CA TYR A 247 8.76 7.75 18.46
C TYR A 247 8.28 9.15 18.84
N LEU A 248 8.89 10.17 18.21
CA LEU A 248 8.41 11.55 18.19
C LEU A 248 8.26 12.00 16.74
N LEU A 249 7.12 12.60 16.40
CA LEU A 249 6.87 13.17 15.09
C LEU A 249 6.95 14.69 15.16
N VAL A 250 8.01 15.26 14.58
CA VAL A 250 8.18 16.71 14.49
C VAL A 250 7.67 17.19 13.13
N GLN A 251 6.83 18.22 13.12
CA GLN A 251 6.34 18.86 11.91
C GLN A 251 6.81 20.31 11.85
N LYS A 252 7.47 20.67 10.74
CA LYS A 252 7.94 22.04 10.41
C LYS A 252 7.10 22.61 9.25
N GLY A 253 6.28 23.59 9.55
CA GLY A 253 5.32 24.12 8.59
C GLY A 253 4.19 23.14 8.28
N LYS A 254 3.65 23.20 7.05
CA LYS A 254 2.47 22.39 6.67
C LYS A 254 2.80 21.00 6.12
N LYS A 255 4.02 20.79 5.58
CA LYS A 255 4.31 19.60 4.76
C LYS A 255 5.59 18.83 5.17
N ASN A 256 6.46 19.42 6.01
CA ASN A 256 7.74 18.79 6.33
C ASN A 256 7.62 18.05 7.66
N TYR A 257 7.75 16.74 7.60
CA TYR A 257 7.73 15.85 8.74
C TYR A 257 9.12 15.26 8.98
N PHE A 258 9.41 14.95 10.23
CA PHE A 258 10.66 14.33 10.70
C PHE A 258 10.29 13.32 11.77
N LEU A 259 10.73 12.08 11.59
CA LEU A 259 10.50 11.02 12.57
C LEU A 259 11.76 10.84 13.43
N ILE A 260 11.61 10.90 14.74
CA ILE A 260 12.69 10.70 15.69
C ILE A 260 12.43 9.40 16.44
N THR A 261 13.41 8.49 16.40
CA THR A 261 13.39 7.25 17.17
C THR A 261 14.17 7.49 18.46
N VAL A 262 13.55 7.25 19.59
CA VAL A 262 14.18 7.36 20.92
C VAL A 262 14.74 6.00 21.31
N LYS A 263 16.05 5.93 21.54
CA LYS A 263 16.82 4.71 21.84
C LYS A 263 17.39 4.71 23.24
#